data_c0689936868d0c64ddcfe44334b3202e
#
_entry.id   c0689936868d0c64ddcfe44334b3202e
#
_cell.length_a   1.000
_cell.length_b   1.000
_cell.length_c   1.000
_cell.angle_alpha   90.00
_cell.angle_beta   90.00
_cell.angle_gamma   90.00
#
_symmetry.space_group_name_H-M   'P 1'
#
loop_
_entity.id
_entity.type
_entity.pdbx_description
1 polymer ?
#
loop_
_entity_poly.entity_id
_entity_poly.type
_entity_poly.pdbx_seq_one_letter_code
_entity_poly.pdbx_strand_id
1 'polypeptide(L)'
;SVLGLFGMTMPEEWGGAGTDYVSFALAIEEIAAGDGACSTILSVNNSVVCGPLLKFGSDYLKQTYLKPLASGEMLGCFCLTEPQAGSDASALKMRAVRAGDEYVLNGTKQFITSGKYAQVAIVFAVTDPAAGKRGISAFVVPTDNPGYKVANVEKKLGQHASDTAQIFFDECRIPADHLIGKEGEGYKIALSNLESGRIGIAAQCVGMARAAYEAALSYAKRSEEHTLNSSHVAISY
;
A
#
# COMPACT_ATOMS: atom_id res chain seq x y z
N SER A 1 16.12 -7.68 1.05
CA SER A 1 15.62 -8.89 0.35
C SER A 1 16.60 -9.28 -0.76
N VAL A 2 17.02 -10.54 -0.80
CA VAL A 2 18.03 -11.05 -1.77
C VAL A 2 17.55 -10.88 -3.23
N LEU A 3 16.23 -10.81 -3.46
CA LEU A 3 15.62 -10.72 -4.79
C LEU A 3 15.29 -9.28 -5.24
N GLY A 4 15.51 -8.26 -4.41
CA GLY A 4 15.21 -6.86 -4.75
C GLY A 4 13.73 -6.51 -4.96
N LEU A 5 12.80 -7.39 -4.58
CA LEU A 5 11.37 -7.26 -4.90
C LEU A 5 10.66 -6.10 -4.18
N PHE A 6 11.22 -5.62 -3.05
CA PHE A 6 10.61 -4.52 -2.28
C PHE A 6 10.87 -3.14 -2.88
N GLY A 7 11.87 -3.00 -3.74
CA GLY A 7 12.25 -1.76 -4.40
C GLY A 7 12.48 -1.92 -5.90
N MET A 8 11.66 -2.70 -6.60
CA MET A 8 11.88 -3.01 -8.02
C MET A 8 12.02 -1.77 -8.88
N THR A 9 11.11 -0.79 -8.73
CA THR A 9 11.11 0.45 -9.51
C THR A 9 11.93 1.57 -8.87
N MET A 10 12.54 1.32 -7.71
CA MET A 10 13.40 2.31 -7.05
C MET A 10 14.79 2.27 -7.64
N PRO A 11 15.46 3.44 -7.83
CA PRO A 11 16.85 3.50 -8.30
C PRO A 11 17.80 2.72 -7.41
N GLU A 12 18.88 2.18 -8.01
CA GLU A 12 19.91 1.41 -7.30
C GLU A 12 20.61 2.22 -6.20
N GLU A 13 20.79 3.53 -6.42
CA GLU A 13 21.37 4.44 -5.41
C GLU A 13 20.56 4.48 -4.11
N TRP A 14 19.27 4.17 -4.18
CA TRP A 14 18.35 4.08 -3.04
C TRP A 14 18.06 2.63 -2.62
N GLY A 15 18.89 1.67 -3.04
CA GLY A 15 18.77 0.27 -2.64
C GLY A 15 17.71 -0.52 -3.42
N GLY A 16 17.19 0.03 -4.50
CA GLY A 16 16.25 -0.64 -5.38
C GLY A 16 16.91 -1.42 -6.52
N ALA A 17 16.10 -2.03 -7.39
CA ALA A 17 16.55 -2.81 -8.54
C ALA A 17 16.57 -2.01 -9.86
N GLY A 18 16.07 -0.77 -9.88
CA GLY A 18 16.07 0.12 -11.06
C GLY A 18 15.26 -0.39 -12.25
N THR A 19 14.30 -1.30 -12.05
CA THR A 19 13.52 -1.89 -13.14
C THR A 19 12.42 -0.94 -13.65
N ASP A 20 11.96 -1.18 -14.86
CA ASP A 20 10.82 -0.47 -15.44
C ASP A 20 9.47 -1.03 -14.93
N TYR A 21 8.39 -0.31 -15.26
CA TYR A 21 7.04 -0.71 -14.85
C TYR A 21 6.50 -1.95 -15.56
N VAL A 22 7.05 -2.34 -16.72
CA VAL A 22 6.67 -3.58 -17.41
C VAL A 22 7.24 -4.76 -16.64
N SER A 23 8.52 -4.72 -16.31
CA SER A 23 9.18 -5.72 -15.46
C SER A 23 8.51 -5.84 -14.09
N PHE A 24 8.15 -4.72 -13.48
CA PHE A 24 7.39 -4.70 -12.23
C PHE A 24 6.04 -5.39 -12.37
N ALA A 25 5.25 -5.07 -13.42
CA ALA A 25 3.94 -5.66 -13.64
C ALA A 25 4.02 -7.18 -13.84
N LEU A 26 4.98 -7.66 -14.64
CA LEU A 26 5.20 -9.09 -14.87
C LEU A 26 5.59 -9.82 -13.58
N ALA A 27 6.45 -9.23 -12.76
CA ALA A 27 6.82 -9.83 -11.48
C ALA A 27 5.65 -9.88 -10.50
N ILE A 28 4.85 -8.81 -10.40
CA ILE A 28 3.64 -8.81 -9.56
C ILE A 28 2.62 -9.84 -10.04
N GLU A 29 2.45 -10.00 -11.35
CA GLU A 29 1.56 -11.03 -11.93
C GLU A 29 1.99 -12.44 -11.52
N GLU A 30 3.28 -12.78 -11.67
CA GLU A 30 3.81 -14.10 -11.30
C GLU A 30 3.69 -14.36 -9.80
N ILE A 31 4.02 -13.37 -8.96
CA ILE A 31 3.87 -13.50 -7.50
C ILE A 31 2.40 -13.67 -7.12
N ALA A 32 1.49 -12.92 -7.75
CA ALA A 32 0.07 -12.98 -7.50
C ALA A 32 -0.56 -14.31 -7.90
N ALA A 33 -0.03 -14.97 -8.93
CA ALA A 33 -0.43 -16.32 -9.31
C ALA A 33 -0.09 -17.35 -8.22
N GLY A 34 1.01 -17.14 -7.48
CA GLY A 34 1.38 -17.95 -6.32
C GLY A 34 0.65 -17.55 -5.04
N ASP A 35 0.62 -16.26 -4.73
CA ASP A 35 -0.03 -15.69 -3.53
C ASP A 35 -0.41 -14.20 -3.72
N GLY A 36 -1.71 -13.94 -3.77
CA GLY A 36 -2.24 -12.57 -3.91
C GLY A 36 -1.91 -11.66 -2.73
N ALA A 37 -1.76 -12.18 -1.51
CA ALA A 37 -1.43 -11.37 -0.35
C ALA A 37 0.03 -10.88 -0.39
N CYS A 38 0.96 -11.74 -0.80
CA CYS A 38 2.36 -11.37 -1.01
C CYS A 38 2.49 -10.28 -2.08
N SER A 39 1.76 -10.42 -3.21
CA SER A 39 1.79 -9.42 -4.28
C SER A 39 1.21 -8.07 -3.83
N THR A 40 0.18 -8.06 -2.97
CA THR A 40 -0.38 -6.84 -2.37
C THR A 40 0.68 -6.09 -1.56
N ILE A 41 1.38 -6.79 -0.67
CA ILE A 41 2.43 -6.20 0.18
C ILE A 41 3.53 -5.57 -0.69
N LEU A 42 4.01 -6.29 -1.69
CA LEU A 42 5.05 -5.83 -2.60
C LEU A 42 4.59 -4.63 -3.44
N SER A 43 3.36 -4.68 -3.96
CA SER A 43 2.78 -3.59 -4.76
C SER A 43 2.65 -2.30 -3.94
N VAL A 44 2.14 -2.38 -2.72
CA VAL A 44 1.99 -1.23 -1.81
C VAL A 44 3.36 -0.62 -1.48
N ASN A 45 4.35 -1.45 -1.11
CA ASN A 45 5.67 -0.96 -0.74
C ASN A 45 6.38 -0.25 -1.91
N ASN A 46 6.38 -0.86 -3.11
CA ASN A 46 7.01 -0.28 -4.30
C ASN A 46 6.35 1.03 -4.76
N SER A 47 5.02 1.11 -4.72
CA SER A 47 4.28 2.21 -5.34
C SER A 47 3.99 3.34 -4.34
N VAL A 48 3.02 3.12 -3.44
CA VAL A 48 2.46 4.19 -2.60
C VAL A 48 3.28 4.49 -1.35
N VAL A 49 4.23 3.62 -0.98
CA VAL A 49 5.15 3.85 0.13
C VAL A 49 6.46 4.47 -0.35
N CYS A 50 7.20 3.79 -1.22
CA CYS A 50 8.49 4.29 -1.72
C CYS A 50 8.33 5.48 -2.69
N GLY A 51 7.25 5.49 -3.51
CA GLY A 51 7.02 6.54 -4.50
C GLY A 51 6.98 7.97 -3.95
N PRO A 52 6.21 8.26 -2.89
CA PRO A 52 6.19 9.57 -2.25
C PRO A 52 7.56 10.02 -1.75
N LEU A 53 8.30 9.11 -1.12
CA LEU A 53 9.64 9.38 -0.60
C LEU A 53 10.65 9.67 -1.71
N LEU A 54 10.61 8.88 -2.80
CA LEU A 54 11.49 9.09 -3.94
C LEU A 54 11.27 10.46 -4.59
N LYS A 55 10.00 10.83 -4.84
CA LYS A 55 9.64 12.04 -5.60
C LYS A 55 9.69 13.31 -4.77
N PHE A 56 9.33 13.24 -3.49
CA PHE A 56 9.06 14.41 -2.65
C PHE A 56 9.82 14.40 -1.31
N GLY A 57 10.46 13.29 -0.94
CA GLY A 57 11.23 13.19 0.30
C GLY A 57 12.50 14.04 0.25
N SER A 58 12.87 14.62 1.37
CA SER A 58 14.20 15.21 1.58
C SER A 58 15.29 14.12 1.51
N ASP A 59 16.55 14.52 1.35
CA ASP A 59 17.66 13.57 1.37
C ASP A 59 17.73 12.80 2.71
N TYR A 60 17.39 13.46 3.82
CA TYR A 60 17.25 12.82 5.12
C TYR A 60 16.21 11.69 5.10
N LEU A 61 15.00 11.97 4.61
CA LEU A 61 13.92 10.98 4.54
C LEU A 61 14.26 9.84 3.58
N LYS A 62 14.95 10.13 2.47
CA LYS A 62 15.39 9.09 1.53
C LYS A 62 16.45 8.18 2.13
N GLN A 63 17.45 8.73 2.80
CA GLN A 63 18.50 7.93 3.45
C GLN A 63 17.96 7.11 4.62
N THR A 64 17.08 7.73 5.44
CA THR A 64 16.59 7.12 6.67
C THR A 64 15.50 6.08 6.42
N TYR A 65 14.61 6.32 5.44
CA TYR A 65 13.42 5.51 5.24
C TYR A 65 13.32 4.87 3.85
N LEU A 66 13.56 5.62 2.75
CA LEU A 66 13.42 5.06 1.40
C LEU A 66 14.39 3.91 1.17
N LYS A 67 15.65 4.08 1.54
CA LYS A 67 16.70 3.08 1.31
C LYS A 67 16.39 1.75 2.00
N PRO A 68 16.10 1.69 3.32
CA PRO A 68 15.73 0.43 3.97
C PRO A 68 14.36 -0.12 3.53
N LEU A 69 13.41 0.71 3.08
CA LEU A 69 12.15 0.26 2.47
C LEU A 69 12.38 -0.41 1.11
N ALA A 70 13.22 0.18 0.26
CA ALA A 70 13.55 -0.35 -1.06
C ALA A 70 14.40 -1.64 -0.99
N SER A 71 15.33 -1.73 -0.03
CA SER A 71 16.11 -2.95 0.21
C SER A 71 15.29 -4.08 0.85
N GLY A 72 14.12 -3.76 1.44
CA GLY A 72 13.26 -4.70 2.16
C GLY A 72 13.73 -4.99 3.59
N GLU A 73 14.58 -4.14 4.17
CA GLU A 73 14.91 -4.15 5.59
C GLU A 73 13.76 -3.62 6.44
N MET A 74 12.98 -2.69 5.87
CA MET A 74 11.75 -2.16 6.46
C MET A 74 10.57 -2.43 5.53
N LEU A 75 9.38 -2.56 6.11
CA LEU A 75 8.11 -2.59 5.43
C LEU A 75 7.35 -1.29 5.71
N GLY A 76 6.69 -0.74 4.70
CA GLY A 76 5.89 0.45 4.84
C GLY A 76 4.38 0.23 4.68
N CYS A 77 3.60 1.17 5.19
CA CYS A 77 2.16 1.24 4.97
C CYS A 77 1.73 2.64 4.54
N PHE A 78 0.55 2.73 3.90
CA PHE A 78 0.02 3.97 3.33
C PHE A 78 -1.30 4.35 4.00
N CYS A 79 -1.27 5.39 4.83
CA CYS A 79 -2.34 5.82 5.71
C CYS A 79 -3.10 7.03 5.12
N LEU A 80 -3.93 6.79 4.08
CA LEU A 80 -4.77 7.82 3.46
C LEU A 80 -6.22 7.71 3.92
N THR A 81 -6.85 6.54 3.70
CA THR A 81 -8.27 6.27 3.94
C THR A 81 -8.66 6.46 5.41
N GLU A 82 -9.82 7.04 5.63
CA GLU A 82 -10.46 7.21 6.94
C GLU A 82 -11.86 6.59 6.93
N PRO A 83 -12.48 6.31 8.09
CA PRO A 83 -13.81 5.70 8.13
C PRO A 83 -14.88 6.43 7.31
N GLN A 84 -14.78 7.75 7.18
CA GLN A 84 -15.72 8.60 6.41
C GLN A 84 -15.15 9.06 5.06
N ALA A 85 -13.88 8.78 4.74
CA ALA A 85 -13.20 9.27 3.54
C ALA A 85 -12.44 8.14 2.84
N GLY A 86 -13.09 7.50 1.88
CA GLY A 86 -12.52 6.47 1.02
C GLY A 86 -12.31 6.99 -0.41
N SER A 87 -13.35 6.89 -1.26
CA SER A 87 -13.29 7.34 -2.66
C SER A 87 -13.03 8.84 -2.80
N ASP A 88 -13.56 9.65 -1.89
CA ASP A 88 -13.20 11.05 -1.77
C ASP A 88 -12.11 11.24 -0.69
N ALA A 89 -10.86 11.09 -1.10
CA ALA A 89 -9.72 11.32 -0.22
C ALA A 89 -9.55 12.77 0.23
N SER A 90 -10.24 13.73 -0.41
CA SER A 90 -10.23 15.14 0.02
C SER A 90 -11.06 15.40 1.27
N ALA A 91 -11.94 14.46 1.63
CA ALA A 91 -12.81 14.53 2.81
C ALA A 91 -12.15 14.03 4.11
N LEU A 92 -10.85 13.71 4.09
CA LEU A 92 -10.13 13.28 5.29
C LEU A 92 -10.16 14.38 6.38
N LYS A 93 -10.18 13.96 7.64
CA LYS A 93 -10.34 14.83 8.81
C LYS A 93 -9.23 14.70 9.85
N MET A 94 -8.38 13.67 9.75
CA MET A 94 -7.22 13.53 10.63
C MET A 94 -6.41 14.82 10.64
N ARG A 95 -6.01 15.27 11.82
CA ARG A 95 -5.32 16.56 12.02
C ARG A 95 -3.84 16.35 12.25
N ALA A 96 -3.04 17.28 11.71
CA ALA A 96 -1.65 17.47 12.08
C ALA A 96 -1.44 18.93 12.48
N VAL A 97 -1.12 19.15 13.74
CA VAL A 97 -0.94 20.51 14.28
C VAL A 97 0.54 20.72 14.55
N ARG A 98 1.09 21.81 14.01
CA ARG A 98 2.49 22.16 14.28
C ARG A 98 2.66 22.67 15.71
N ALA A 99 3.63 22.13 16.42
CA ALA A 99 3.98 22.48 17.81
C ALA A 99 5.51 22.67 17.89
N GLY A 100 5.99 23.87 17.57
CA GLY A 100 7.42 24.16 17.48
C GLY A 100 8.09 23.39 16.35
N ASP A 101 9.05 22.54 16.70
CA ASP A 101 9.81 21.70 15.76
C ASP A 101 9.19 20.31 15.54
N GLU A 102 7.93 20.13 15.93
CA GLU A 102 7.17 18.89 15.80
C GLU A 102 5.82 19.11 15.14
N TYR A 103 5.23 18.00 14.65
CA TYR A 103 3.80 17.90 14.37
C TYR A 103 3.16 16.91 15.33
N VAL A 104 1.95 17.24 15.79
CA VAL A 104 1.11 16.37 16.62
C VAL A 104 -0.04 15.86 15.77
N LEU A 105 -0.08 14.56 15.53
CA LEU A 105 -1.05 13.89 14.68
C LEU A 105 -2.15 13.25 15.54
N ASN A 106 -3.42 13.53 15.20
CA ASN A 106 -4.59 12.98 15.87
C ASN A 106 -5.66 12.57 14.86
N GLY A 107 -6.16 11.34 14.96
CA GLY A 107 -7.22 10.82 14.09
C GLY A 107 -7.16 9.32 13.86
N THR A 108 -7.98 8.83 12.92
CA THR A 108 -8.11 7.40 12.63
C THR A 108 -7.92 7.14 11.15
N LYS A 109 -7.12 6.14 10.81
CA LYS A 109 -6.97 5.62 9.45
C LYS A 109 -7.57 4.23 9.35
N GLN A 110 -8.21 3.93 8.20
CA GLN A 110 -8.98 2.71 7.99
C GLN A 110 -8.43 1.91 6.81
N PHE A 111 -8.52 0.59 6.92
CA PHE A 111 -8.12 -0.36 5.87
C PHE A 111 -6.66 -0.25 5.43
N ILE A 112 -5.76 -0.09 6.38
CA ILE A 112 -4.35 0.12 6.11
C ILE A 112 -3.64 -1.22 5.90
N THR A 113 -3.25 -1.51 4.67
CA THR A 113 -2.43 -2.67 4.30
C THR A 113 -1.08 -2.60 5.01
N SER A 114 -0.67 -3.71 5.62
CA SER A 114 0.55 -3.83 6.43
C SER A 114 0.57 -2.92 7.68
N GLY A 115 -0.56 -2.35 8.09
CA GLY A 115 -0.62 -1.37 9.18
C GLY A 115 -0.18 -1.91 10.53
N LYS A 116 -0.28 -3.22 10.75
CA LYS A 116 0.19 -3.87 11.98
C LYS A 116 1.68 -4.18 11.98
N TYR A 117 2.23 -4.56 10.82
CA TYR A 117 3.59 -5.10 10.75
C TYR A 117 4.60 -4.17 10.07
N ALA A 118 4.15 -3.06 9.48
CA ALA A 118 5.03 -2.04 8.92
C ALA A 118 5.86 -1.35 10.02
N GLN A 119 7.08 -0.94 9.67
CA GLN A 119 7.95 -0.10 10.50
C GLN A 119 7.79 1.38 10.17
N VAL A 120 7.24 1.71 9.01
CA VAL A 120 7.10 3.09 8.51
C VAL A 120 5.70 3.29 7.92
N ALA A 121 5.03 4.38 8.32
CA ALA A 121 3.75 4.79 7.75
C ALA A 121 3.90 6.10 6.97
N ILE A 122 3.37 6.14 5.73
CA ILE A 122 3.14 7.38 4.98
C ILE A 122 1.75 7.88 5.34
N VAL A 123 1.66 8.98 6.06
CA VAL A 123 0.40 9.46 6.67
C VAL A 123 -0.03 10.78 6.07
N PHE A 124 -1.30 10.90 5.73
CA PHE A 124 -1.92 12.13 5.21
C PHE A 124 -2.84 12.72 6.26
N ALA A 125 -2.64 14.00 6.58
CA ALA A 125 -3.42 14.71 7.59
C ALA A 125 -3.64 16.18 7.21
N VAL A 126 -4.66 16.80 7.78
CA VAL A 126 -5.01 18.20 7.57
C VAL A 126 -4.16 19.08 8.47
N THR A 127 -3.32 19.91 7.86
CA THR A 127 -2.55 20.98 8.53
C THR A 127 -3.29 22.31 8.53
N ASP A 128 -4.04 22.62 7.44
CA ASP A 128 -4.88 23.82 7.34
C ASP A 128 -6.31 23.45 6.90
N PRO A 129 -7.29 23.46 7.82
CA PRO A 129 -8.69 23.15 7.48
C PRO A 129 -9.35 24.15 6.55
N ALA A 130 -8.88 25.39 6.51
CA ALA A 130 -9.48 26.44 5.69
C ALA A 130 -9.08 26.33 4.21
N ALA A 131 -7.95 25.65 3.92
CA ALA A 131 -7.42 25.53 2.57
C ALA A 131 -7.98 24.34 1.76
N GLY A 132 -8.93 23.55 2.32
CA GLY A 132 -9.52 22.38 1.65
C GLY A 132 -8.44 21.38 1.20
N LYS A 133 -8.45 20.96 -0.07
CA LYS A 133 -7.46 20.03 -0.62
C LYS A 133 -6.01 20.49 -0.47
N ARG A 134 -5.78 21.81 -0.46
CA ARG A 134 -4.45 22.42 -0.26
C ARG A 134 -4.05 22.52 1.21
N GLY A 135 -4.92 22.11 2.12
CA GLY A 135 -4.60 22.01 3.54
C GLY A 135 -4.18 20.63 4.00
N ILE A 136 -4.05 19.68 3.07
CA ILE A 136 -3.61 18.30 3.37
C ILE A 136 -2.10 18.21 3.17
N SER A 137 -1.40 17.63 4.15
CA SER A 137 0.04 17.39 4.13
C SER A 137 0.35 15.90 4.28
N ALA A 138 1.56 15.50 3.89
CA ALA A 138 2.03 14.12 3.96
C ALA A 138 3.22 14.01 4.90
N PHE A 139 3.28 12.94 5.69
CA PHE A 139 4.28 12.72 6.72
C PHE A 139 4.82 11.30 6.72
N VAL A 140 6.06 11.15 7.15
CA VAL A 140 6.61 9.85 7.56
C VAL A 140 6.40 9.70 9.06
N VAL A 141 5.81 8.57 9.46
CA VAL A 141 5.62 8.23 10.87
C VAL A 141 6.23 6.86 11.14
N PRO A 142 7.26 6.73 11.99
CA PRO A 142 7.70 5.45 12.52
C PRO A 142 6.57 4.78 13.31
N THR A 143 6.34 3.49 13.11
CA THR A 143 5.19 2.80 13.71
C THR A 143 5.44 2.36 15.17
N ASP A 144 6.68 2.42 15.63
CA ASP A 144 7.05 2.27 17.04
C ASP A 144 6.77 3.53 17.86
N ASN A 145 6.32 4.63 17.25
CA ASN A 145 5.86 5.83 17.92
C ASN A 145 4.70 5.49 18.88
N PRO A 146 4.75 5.89 20.17
CA PRO A 146 3.72 5.55 21.15
C PRO A 146 2.32 6.07 20.80
N GLY A 147 2.24 7.10 19.94
CA GLY A 147 0.99 7.62 19.41
C GLY A 147 0.43 6.85 18.23
N TYR A 148 1.16 5.91 17.63
CA TYR A 148 0.68 5.01 16.56
C TYR A 148 0.09 3.75 17.20
N LYS A 149 -1.22 3.58 17.12
CA LYS A 149 -1.93 2.48 17.81
C LYS A 149 -2.72 1.65 16.81
N VAL A 150 -2.43 0.35 16.72
CA VAL A 150 -3.24 -0.61 15.95
C VAL A 150 -4.53 -0.86 16.73
N ALA A 151 -5.63 -0.26 16.28
CA ALA A 151 -6.93 -0.37 16.95
C ALA A 151 -7.67 -1.66 16.61
N ASN A 152 -7.56 -2.13 15.36
CA ASN A 152 -8.19 -3.36 14.89
C ASN A 152 -7.42 -3.93 13.69
N VAL A 153 -7.49 -5.25 13.51
CA VAL A 153 -7.05 -5.93 12.29
C VAL A 153 -8.27 -6.61 11.68
N GLU A 154 -8.55 -6.29 10.42
CA GLU A 154 -9.75 -6.73 9.71
C GLU A 154 -9.75 -8.25 9.46
N LYS A 155 -10.88 -8.90 9.72
CA LYS A 155 -11.13 -10.28 9.32
C LYS A 155 -11.62 -10.29 7.87
N LYS A 156 -10.79 -10.73 6.96
CA LYS A 156 -11.08 -10.71 5.51
C LYS A 156 -11.47 -12.09 4.99
N LEU A 157 -12.18 -12.12 3.85
CA LEU A 157 -12.52 -13.37 3.15
C LEU A 157 -11.32 -14.00 2.43
N GLY A 158 -10.31 -13.21 2.06
CA GLY A 158 -9.12 -13.65 1.36
C GLY A 158 -7.89 -12.80 1.71
N GLN A 159 -6.76 -13.10 1.09
CA GLN A 159 -5.48 -12.41 1.29
C GLN A 159 -5.07 -12.35 2.78
N HIS A 160 -5.21 -13.46 3.50
CA HIS A 160 -5.03 -13.51 4.95
C HIS A 160 -3.57 -13.26 5.39
N ALA A 161 -2.59 -13.54 4.53
CA ALA A 161 -1.18 -13.29 4.81
C ALA A 161 -0.81 -11.80 4.78
N SER A 162 -1.66 -10.93 4.21
CA SER A 162 -1.52 -9.48 4.27
C SER A 162 -2.49 -8.92 5.31
N ASP A 163 -1.98 -8.29 6.37
CA ASP A 163 -2.84 -7.62 7.35
C ASP A 163 -3.47 -6.35 6.75
N THR A 164 -4.63 -6.02 7.27
CA THR A 164 -5.35 -4.79 6.95
C THR A 164 -5.85 -4.22 8.26
N ALA A 165 -5.34 -3.07 8.67
CA ALA A 165 -5.56 -2.56 10.01
C ALA A 165 -6.32 -1.22 10.03
N GLN A 166 -7.00 -0.98 11.13
CA GLN A 166 -7.42 0.34 11.56
C GLN A 166 -6.34 0.90 12.50
N ILE A 167 -5.88 2.11 12.21
CA ILE A 167 -4.82 2.77 12.99
C ILE A 167 -5.41 4.02 13.65
N PHE A 168 -5.20 4.11 14.95
CA PHE A 168 -5.55 5.29 15.73
C PHE A 168 -4.28 6.07 16.09
N PHE A 169 -4.24 7.34 15.73
CA PHE A 169 -3.19 8.28 16.08
C PHE A 169 -3.66 9.13 17.25
N ASP A 170 -2.93 9.08 18.36
CA ASP A 170 -3.26 9.71 19.62
C ASP A 170 -2.04 10.48 20.13
N GLU A 171 -2.07 11.80 20.03
CA GLU A 171 -0.94 12.67 20.37
C GLU A 171 0.37 12.18 19.72
N CYS A 172 0.28 11.67 18.50
CA CYS A 172 1.41 11.10 17.79
C CYS A 172 2.35 12.22 17.34
N ARG A 173 3.44 12.40 18.08
CA ARG A 173 4.44 13.46 17.85
C ARG A 173 5.53 12.99 16.92
N ILE A 174 5.79 13.77 15.89
CA ILE A 174 6.87 13.52 14.92
C ILE A 174 7.67 14.80 14.70
N PRO A 175 8.97 14.70 14.42
CA PRO A 175 9.80 15.86 14.05
C PRO A 175 9.28 16.56 12.79
N ALA A 176 9.48 17.87 12.70
CA ALA A 176 9.00 18.66 11.56
C ALA A 176 9.66 18.26 10.23
N ASP A 177 10.87 17.72 10.25
CA ASP A 177 11.60 17.22 9.08
C ASP A 177 11.07 15.89 8.54
N HIS A 178 10.09 15.26 9.25
CA HIS A 178 9.31 14.13 8.74
C HIS A 178 8.21 14.52 7.75
N LEU A 179 8.05 15.81 7.43
CA LEU A 179 7.16 16.30 6.38
C LEU A 179 7.68 15.88 4.99
N ILE A 180 6.82 15.26 4.18
CA ILE A 180 7.12 14.90 2.79
C ILE A 180 6.70 16.06 1.88
N GLY A 181 7.64 16.63 1.14
CA GLY A 181 7.39 17.83 0.33
C GLY A 181 7.17 19.06 1.19
N LYS A 182 6.11 19.81 0.91
CA LYS A 182 5.72 21.02 1.65
C LYS A 182 4.33 20.86 2.26
N GLU A 183 4.02 21.65 3.29
CA GLU A 183 2.64 21.75 3.78
C GLU A 183 1.68 22.08 2.63
N GLY A 184 0.52 21.40 2.62
CA GLY A 184 -0.51 21.57 1.61
C GLY A 184 -0.30 20.79 0.30
N GLU A 185 0.83 20.11 0.13
CA GLU A 185 1.08 19.27 -1.07
C GLU A 185 0.58 17.81 -0.92
N GLY A 186 0.10 17.41 0.26
CA GLY A 186 -0.26 16.01 0.55
C GLY A 186 -1.29 15.43 -0.41
N TYR A 187 -2.33 16.17 -0.78
CA TYR A 187 -3.33 15.68 -1.73
C TYR A 187 -2.72 15.40 -3.13
N LYS A 188 -1.86 16.29 -3.63
CA LYS A 188 -1.12 16.10 -4.88
C LYS A 188 -0.19 14.89 -4.79
N ILE A 189 0.53 14.74 -3.67
CA ILE A 189 1.41 13.61 -3.40
C ILE A 189 0.61 12.30 -3.41
N ALA A 190 -0.53 12.23 -2.72
CA ALA A 190 -1.39 11.05 -2.70
C ALA A 190 -1.82 10.63 -4.10
N LEU A 191 -2.41 11.56 -4.88
CA LEU A 191 -2.94 11.24 -6.21
C LEU A 191 -1.84 10.80 -7.19
N SER A 192 -0.68 11.46 -7.18
CA SER A 192 0.43 11.12 -8.09
C SER A 192 1.00 9.71 -7.87
N ASN A 193 0.81 9.13 -6.69
CA ASN A 193 1.29 7.78 -6.36
C ASN A 193 0.21 6.72 -6.50
N LEU A 194 -1.08 7.09 -6.42
CA LEU A 194 -2.18 6.16 -6.69
C LEU A 194 -2.22 5.72 -8.16
N GLU A 195 -1.75 6.53 -9.11
CA GLU A 195 -1.65 6.13 -10.52
C GLU A 195 -0.71 4.93 -10.70
N SER A 196 0.49 4.99 -10.15
CA SER A 196 1.45 3.87 -10.22
C SER A 196 0.96 2.64 -9.42
N GLY A 197 0.27 2.87 -8.30
CA GLY A 197 -0.35 1.80 -7.52
C GLY A 197 -1.38 0.98 -8.30
N ARG A 198 -2.13 1.61 -9.21
CA ARG A 198 -3.14 0.92 -10.04
C ARG A 198 -2.52 -0.11 -10.99
N ILE A 199 -1.30 0.13 -11.50
CA ILE A 199 -0.57 -0.82 -12.36
C ILE A 199 -0.33 -2.12 -11.61
N GLY A 200 0.20 -2.04 -10.37
CA GLY A 200 0.46 -3.21 -9.54
C GLY A 200 -0.81 -3.99 -9.22
N ILE A 201 -1.92 -3.31 -8.86
CA ILE A 201 -3.19 -3.98 -8.57
C ILE A 201 -3.80 -4.62 -9.83
N ALA A 202 -3.70 -3.98 -10.99
CA ALA A 202 -4.17 -4.58 -12.25
C ALA A 202 -3.37 -5.87 -12.57
N ALA A 203 -2.05 -5.84 -12.47
CA ALA A 203 -1.19 -7.00 -12.67
C ALA A 203 -1.50 -8.12 -11.66
N GLN A 204 -1.72 -7.77 -10.39
CA GLN A 204 -2.15 -8.71 -9.35
C GLN A 204 -3.46 -9.42 -9.73
N CYS A 205 -4.46 -8.67 -10.19
CA CYS A 205 -5.75 -9.26 -10.60
C CYS A 205 -5.58 -10.24 -11.76
N VAL A 206 -4.73 -9.94 -12.74
CA VAL A 206 -4.42 -10.83 -13.87
C VAL A 206 -3.75 -12.11 -13.37
N GLY A 207 -2.74 -12.02 -12.50
CA GLY A 207 -2.04 -13.18 -11.96
C GLY A 207 -2.97 -14.12 -11.17
N MET A 208 -3.78 -13.56 -10.28
CA MET A 208 -4.77 -14.33 -9.51
C MET A 208 -5.82 -14.99 -10.43
N ALA A 209 -6.33 -14.26 -11.43
CA ALA A 209 -7.30 -14.79 -12.38
C ALA A 209 -6.70 -15.92 -13.24
N ARG A 210 -5.45 -15.76 -13.69
CA ARG A 210 -4.70 -16.79 -14.43
C ARG A 210 -4.55 -18.06 -13.60
N ALA A 211 -4.10 -17.97 -12.37
CA ALA A 211 -3.93 -19.13 -11.50
C ALA A 211 -5.25 -19.86 -11.24
N ALA A 212 -6.34 -19.11 -10.99
CA ALA A 212 -7.67 -19.70 -10.81
C ALA A 212 -8.17 -20.40 -12.09
N TYR A 213 -7.97 -19.80 -13.25
CA TYR A 213 -8.33 -20.39 -14.54
C TYR A 213 -7.54 -21.66 -14.84
N GLU A 214 -6.22 -21.64 -14.66
CA GLU A 214 -5.34 -22.81 -14.91
C GLU A 214 -5.69 -23.97 -13.98
N ALA A 215 -5.96 -23.70 -12.70
CA ALA A 215 -6.39 -24.69 -11.73
C ALA A 215 -7.74 -25.33 -12.14
N ALA A 216 -8.73 -24.49 -12.50
CA ALA A 216 -10.04 -24.96 -12.93
C ALA A 216 -9.94 -25.78 -14.24
N LEU A 217 -9.16 -25.32 -15.22
CA LEU A 217 -8.95 -26.03 -16.48
C LEU A 217 -8.26 -27.39 -16.26
N SER A 218 -7.23 -27.40 -15.42
CA SER A 218 -6.53 -28.68 -15.07
C SER A 218 -7.46 -29.66 -14.35
N TYR A 219 -8.30 -29.16 -13.46
CA TYR A 219 -9.31 -29.99 -12.79
C TYR A 219 -10.34 -30.54 -13.78
N ALA A 220 -10.93 -29.68 -14.63
CA ALA A 220 -11.91 -30.05 -15.63
C ALA A 220 -11.39 -31.13 -16.60
N LYS A 221 -10.13 -31.02 -17.04
CA LYS A 221 -9.52 -32.01 -17.94
C LYS A 221 -9.33 -33.39 -17.30
N ARG A 222 -9.30 -33.48 -15.97
CA ARG A 222 -9.12 -34.75 -15.21
C ARG A 222 -10.40 -35.27 -14.62
N SER A 223 -11.46 -34.43 -14.54
CA SER A 223 -12.71 -34.80 -13.92
C SER A 223 -13.58 -35.64 -14.85
N GLU A 224 -14.06 -36.80 -14.37
CA GLU A 224 -15.06 -37.63 -15.05
C GLU A 224 -16.46 -36.99 -15.02
N GLU A 225 -16.67 -35.92 -14.26
CA GLU A 225 -17.97 -35.20 -14.19
C GLU A 225 -18.38 -34.60 -15.53
N HIS A 226 -17.44 -34.28 -16.42
CA HIS A 226 -17.77 -33.90 -17.82
C HIS A 226 -18.50 -34.99 -18.57
N THR A 227 -18.19 -36.25 -18.30
CA THR A 227 -18.85 -37.39 -18.94
C THR A 227 -20.25 -37.60 -18.38
N LEU A 228 -20.47 -37.34 -17.09
CA LEU A 228 -21.78 -37.42 -16.43
C LEU A 228 -22.73 -36.31 -16.89
N ASN A 229 -22.25 -35.04 -17.01
CA ASN A 229 -23.06 -33.93 -17.49
C ASN A 229 -23.45 -34.07 -18.97
N SER A 230 -22.61 -34.63 -19.82
CA SER A 230 -22.98 -34.91 -21.23
C SER A 230 -24.00 -36.04 -21.38
N SER A 231 -24.04 -36.98 -20.43
CA SER A 231 -25.07 -38.05 -20.45
C SER A 231 -26.43 -37.57 -19.97
N HIS A 232 -26.49 -36.57 -19.08
CA HIS A 232 -27.77 -35.97 -18.64
C HIS A 232 -28.43 -35.11 -19.71
N VAL A 233 -27.68 -34.49 -20.59
CA VAL A 233 -28.22 -33.71 -21.74
C VAL A 233 -28.81 -34.65 -22.80
N ALA A 234 -28.32 -35.90 -22.91
CA ALA A 234 -28.82 -36.89 -23.87
C ALA A 234 -30.15 -37.58 -23.45
N ILE A 235 -30.62 -37.41 -22.21
CA ILE A 235 -31.87 -38.03 -21.70
C ILE A 235 -33.08 -37.06 -21.76
N SER A 236 -32.91 -35.81 -22.19
CA SER A 236 -33.99 -34.83 -22.30
C SER A 236 -34.61 -34.69 -23.72
N TYR A 237 -34.66 -35.76 -24.51
CA TYR A 237 -35.39 -35.85 -25.77
C TYR A 237 -36.36 -37.05 -25.78
#